data_e17d92dc09363fe3fc177bbc21e71502
#
_entry.id   e17d92dc09363fe3fc177bbc21e71502
#
_cell.length_a   1.000
_cell.length_b   1.000
_cell.length_c   1.000
_cell.angle_alpha   90.00
_cell.angle_beta   90.00
_cell.angle_gamma   90.00
#
_symmetry.space_group_name_H-M   'P 1'
#
loop_
_entity.id
_entity.type
_entity.pdbx_description
1 polymer ?
#
loop_
_entity_poly.entity_id
_entity_poly.type
_entity_poly.pdbx_seq_one_letter_code
_entity_poly.pdbx_strand_id
1 'polypeptide(L)'
;MKTYTIVAGVNGAGKSSLTGVLRTEMTNLGKIVDVDKMIVKFGGNVIEGGKKSIELIDECLEKEICFTQETTLSGHRILATVKRAIEKGYYIRLYYVGLNTVEESLTRIENRVKKGGHDIPDTDVKRRFNKRFEDLIAVLQYCDEATFYDNENGFVAVAEYKNGEILQIGSLQPKWLEELMDYNN
;
A
#
# COMPACT_ATOMS: atom_id res chain seq x y z
N MET A 1 -4.54 14.98 15.65
CA MET A 1 -4.56 15.05 14.17
C MET A 1 -5.11 13.72 13.66
N LYS A 2 -6.16 13.72 12.85
CA LYS A 2 -6.69 12.51 12.23
C LYS A 2 -5.86 12.15 11.00
N THR A 3 -5.45 10.89 10.92
CA THR A 3 -4.53 10.40 9.90
C THR A 3 -5.16 9.25 9.13
N TYR A 4 -5.06 9.31 7.81
CA TYR A 4 -5.27 8.19 6.92
C TYR A 4 -3.92 7.66 6.47
N THR A 5 -3.54 6.48 6.96
CA THR A 5 -2.31 5.81 6.60
C THR A 5 -2.57 4.82 5.46
N ILE A 6 -1.79 4.90 4.40
CA ILE A 6 -1.84 4.01 3.25
C ILE A 6 -0.59 3.13 3.28
N VAL A 7 -0.75 1.82 3.40
CA VAL A 7 0.35 0.86 3.23
C VAL A 7 0.22 0.23 1.86
N ALA A 8 1.10 0.64 0.96
CA ALA A 8 0.99 0.36 -0.46
C ALA A 8 2.14 -0.49 -1.00
N GLY A 9 1.94 -1.06 -2.17
CA GLY A 9 2.93 -1.86 -2.91
C GLY A 9 2.24 -2.99 -3.67
N VAL A 10 2.94 -3.56 -4.64
CA VAL A 10 2.43 -4.66 -5.46
C VAL A 10 2.09 -5.91 -4.64
N ASN A 11 1.42 -6.86 -5.23
CA ASN A 11 1.16 -8.13 -4.58
C ASN A 11 2.50 -8.82 -4.22
N GLY A 12 2.58 -9.44 -3.05
CA GLY A 12 3.83 -10.06 -2.56
C GLY A 12 4.90 -9.10 -2.02
N ALA A 13 4.73 -7.78 -2.07
CA ALA A 13 5.71 -6.82 -1.57
C ALA A 13 5.96 -6.90 -0.05
N GLY A 14 4.99 -7.39 0.74
CA GLY A 14 5.13 -7.51 2.19
C GLY A 14 4.36 -6.46 2.99
N LYS A 15 3.34 -5.84 2.40
CA LYS A 15 2.50 -4.82 3.05
C LYS A 15 2.02 -5.20 4.44
N SER A 16 1.41 -6.38 4.58
CA SER A 16 0.88 -6.82 5.88
C SER A 16 1.97 -7.08 6.92
N SER A 17 3.18 -7.47 6.47
CA SER A 17 4.34 -7.58 7.36
C SER A 17 4.82 -6.21 7.81
N LEU A 18 4.89 -5.23 6.89
CA LEU A 18 5.22 -3.84 7.26
C LEU A 18 4.18 -3.25 8.21
N THR A 19 2.88 -3.47 7.96
CA THR A 19 1.81 -3.07 8.90
C THR A 19 2.05 -3.67 10.29
N GLY A 20 2.51 -4.92 10.36
CA GLY A 20 2.89 -5.58 11.62
C GLY A 20 4.03 -4.85 12.33
N VAL A 21 5.09 -4.47 11.61
CA VAL A 21 6.22 -3.70 12.16
C VAL A 21 5.75 -2.32 12.64
N LEU A 22 5.03 -1.58 11.79
CA LEU A 22 4.52 -0.25 12.12
C LEU A 22 3.62 -0.25 13.37
N ARG A 23 2.87 -1.33 13.63
CA ARG A 23 2.06 -1.48 14.85
C ARG A 23 2.89 -1.51 16.13
N THR A 24 4.12 -1.95 16.07
CA THR A 24 5.03 -1.98 17.22
C THR A 24 5.76 -0.65 17.43
N GLU A 25 5.95 0.12 16.37
CA GLU A 25 6.70 1.37 16.37
C GLU A 25 5.80 2.61 16.49
N MET A 26 4.56 2.51 15.98
CA MET A 26 3.64 3.63 15.89
C MET A 26 2.40 3.41 16.77
N THR A 27 2.04 4.42 17.51
CA THR A 27 0.89 4.38 18.42
C THR A 27 -0.46 4.64 17.73
N ASN A 28 -0.48 5.14 16.49
CA ASN A 28 -1.73 5.63 15.87
C ASN A 28 -1.94 5.19 14.41
N LEU A 29 -1.98 3.88 14.17
CA LEU A 29 -2.44 3.33 12.89
C LEU A 29 -3.97 3.30 12.76
N GLY A 30 -4.69 3.49 13.87
CA GLY A 30 -6.15 3.44 13.88
C GLY A 30 -6.72 2.08 13.47
N LYS A 31 -7.88 2.11 12.81
CA LYS A 31 -8.55 0.90 12.30
C LYS A 31 -7.86 0.40 11.04
N ILE A 32 -7.36 -0.84 11.04
CA ILE A 32 -6.69 -1.43 9.87
C ILE A 32 -7.71 -2.09 8.95
N VAL A 33 -7.73 -1.68 7.68
CA VAL A 33 -8.55 -2.22 6.60
C VAL A 33 -7.64 -2.90 5.58
N ASP A 34 -7.69 -4.23 5.56
CA ASP A 34 -6.95 -5.10 4.65
C ASP A 34 -7.97 -5.89 3.82
N VAL A 35 -8.06 -5.56 2.53
CA VAL A 35 -9.06 -6.15 1.63
C VAL A 35 -8.83 -7.66 1.48
N ASP A 36 -7.59 -8.11 1.38
CA ASP A 36 -7.26 -9.53 1.22
C ASP A 36 -7.71 -10.33 2.46
N LYS A 37 -7.47 -9.80 3.66
CA LYS A 37 -7.96 -10.41 4.90
C LYS A 37 -9.48 -10.39 5.01
N MET A 38 -10.13 -9.33 4.52
CA MET A 38 -11.58 -9.28 4.48
C MET A 38 -12.16 -10.32 3.54
N ILE A 39 -11.58 -10.53 2.35
CA ILE A 39 -11.99 -11.58 1.41
C ILE A 39 -11.90 -12.96 2.09
N VAL A 40 -10.79 -13.27 2.75
CA VAL A 40 -10.62 -14.54 3.50
C VAL A 40 -11.68 -14.69 4.59
N LYS A 41 -11.95 -13.64 5.36
CA LYS A 41 -12.97 -13.65 6.43
C LYS A 41 -14.38 -13.92 5.90
N PHE A 42 -14.67 -13.55 4.66
CA PHE A 42 -15.95 -13.82 3.98
C PHE A 42 -15.87 -15.05 3.05
N GLY A 43 -15.09 -16.08 3.43
CA GLY A 43 -15.02 -17.35 2.73
C GLY A 43 -14.48 -17.30 1.31
N GLY A 44 -13.65 -16.31 0.99
CA GLY A 44 -13.07 -16.12 -0.35
C GLY A 44 -13.96 -15.30 -1.30
N ASN A 45 -15.09 -14.78 -0.84
CA ASN A 45 -15.98 -13.95 -1.67
C ASN A 45 -15.36 -12.55 -1.88
N VAL A 46 -14.76 -12.32 -3.06
CA VAL A 46 -14.07 -11.09 -3.44
C VAL A 46 -15.01 -9.87 -3.44
N ILE A 47 -16.25 -10.05 -3.91
CA ILE A 47 -17.23 -8.96 -3.99
C ILE A 47 -17.65 -8.53 -2.59
N GLU A 48 -17.96 -9.49 -1.73
CA GLU A 48 -18.42 -9.23 -0.36
C GLU A 48 -17.31 -8.68 0.52
N GLY A 49 -16.10 -9.26 0.48
CA GLY A 49 -14.93 -8.74 1.18
C GLY A 49 -14.55 -7.33 0.73
N GLY A 50 -14.60 -7.07 -0.56
CA GLY A 50 -14.36 -5.72 -1.12
C GLY A 50 -15.42 -4.71 -0.69
N LYS A 51 -16.69 -5.07 -0.73
CA LYS A 51 -17.81 -4.22 -0.27
C LYS A 51 -17.67 -3.89 1.22
N LYS A 52 -17.37 -4.90 2.04
CA LYS A 52 -17.19 -4.72 3.49
C LYS A 52 -16.00 -3.83 3.84
N SER A 53 -14.92 -3.91 3.06
CA SER A 53 -13.77 -3.01 3.22
C SER A 53 -14.14 -1.56 2.95
N ILE A 54 -14.98 -1.31 1.93
CA ILE A 54 -15.48 0.04 1.62
C ILE A 54 -16.35 0.56 2.76
N GLU A 55 -17.30 -0.23 3.27
CA GLU A 55 -18.15 0.14 4.41
C GLU A 55 -17.31 0.53 5.63
N LEU A 56 -16.21 -0.20 5.90
CA LEU A 56 -15.32 0.11 7.02
C LEU A 56 -14.56 1.42 6.81
N ILE A 57 -14.12 1.71 5.58
CA ILE A 57 -13.47 2.99 5.25
C ILE A 57 -14.46 4.14 5.38
N ASP A 58 -15.68 3.97 4.86
CA ASP A 58 -16.74 4.97 4.96
C ASP A 58 -17.07 5.26 6.43
N GLU A 59 -17.20 4.22 7.27
CA GLU A 59 -17.38 4.36 8.70
C GLU A 59 -16.26 5.16 9.38
N CYS A 60 -14.99 4.90 9.00
CA CYS A 60 -13.84 5.64 9.54
C CYS A 60 -13.90 7.12 9.14
N LEU A 61 -14.22 7.40 7.88
CA LEU A 61 -14.37 8.77 7.38
C LEU A 61 -15.53 9.51 8.04
N GLU A 62 -16.68 8.85 8.25
CA GLU A 62 -17.85 9.42 8.89
C GLU A 62 -17.61 9.75 10.37
N LYS A 63 -16.96 8.83 11.08
CA LYS A 63 -16.60 8.99 12.50
C LYS A 63 -15.33 9.82 12.73
N GLU A 64 -14.66 10.22 11.66
CA GLU A 64 -13.42 11.00 11.71
C GLU A 64 -12.32 10.36 12.57
N ILE A 65 -12.20 9.04 12.53
CA ILE A 65 -11.18 8.28 13.25
C ILE A 65 -10.00 7.94 12.37
N CYS A 66 -8.80 7.82 12.95
CA CYS A 66 -7.61 7.36 12.24
C CYS A 66 -7.82 5.95 11.69
N PHE A 67 -7.33 5.70 10.48
CA PHE A 67 -7.37 4.36 9.89
C PHE A 67 -6.18 4.12 8.95
N THR A 68 -5.90 2.83 8.73
CA THR A 68 -4.86 2.35 7.82
C THR A 68 -5.49 1.46 6.76
N GLN A 69 -5.16 1.69 5.50
CA GLN A 69 -5.58 0.83 4.39
C GLN A 69 -4.38 0.15 3.74
N GLU A 70 -4.41 -1.18 3.65
CA GLU A 70 -3.48 -1.94 2.82
C GLU A 70 -4.02 -2.02 1.39
N THR A 71 -3.20 -1.67 0.38
CA THR A 71 -3.64 -1.56 -1.01
C THR A 71 -2.51 -1.78 -2.01
N THR A 72 -2.84 -2.24 -3.21
CA THR A 72 -1.93 -2.23 -4.37
C THR A 72 -1.98 -0.91 -5.15
N LEU A 73 -2.75 0.06 -4.69
CA LEU A 73 -3.09 1.32 -5.36
C LEU A 73 -3.90 1.17 -6.65
N SER A 74 -4.11 -0.05 -7.14
CA SER A 74 -4.81 -0.30 -8.40
C SER A 74 -6.26 0.17 -8.36
N GLY A 75 -6.65 0.91 -9.38
CA GLY A 75 -8.02 1.35 -9.62
C GLY A 75 -8.36 2.71 -9.01
N HIS A 76 -9.49 3.27 -9.44
CA HIS A 76 -9.87 4.66 -9.15
C HIS A 76 -10.37 4.89 -7.71
N ARG A 77 -10.70 3.82 -6.96
CA ARG A 77 -11.30 3.95 -5.61
C ARG A 77 -10.36 4.55 -4.60
N ILE A 78 -9.06 4.23 -4.67
CA ILE A 78 -8.08 4.76 -3.72
C ILE A 78 -8.00 6.29 -3.83
N LEU A 79 -7.95 6.84 -5.03
CA LEU A 79 -7.95 8.29 -5.26
C LEU A 79 -9.23 8.96 -4.74
N ALA A 80 -10.40 8.34 -4.95
CA ALA A 80 -11.66 8.85 -4.41
C ALA A 80 -11.65 8.87 -2.87
N THR A 81 -11.11 7.83 -2.24
CA THR A 81 -10.97 7.75 -0.78
C THR A 81 -10.02 8.83 -0.25
N VAL A 82 -8.85 9.01 -0.89
CA VAL A 82 -7.86 10.04 -0.53
C VAL A 82 -8.48 11.44 -0.61
N LYS A 83 -9.15 11.76 -1.71
CA LYS A 83 -9.81 13.09 -1.89
C LYS A 83 -10.86 13.34 -0.80
N ARG A 84 -11.72 12.36 -0.52
CA ARG A 84 -12.71 12.46 0.56
C ARG A 84 -12.05 12.62 1.95
N ALA A 85 -10.94 11.97 2.20
CA ALA A 85 -10.19 12.12 3.44
C ALA A 85 -9.61 13.54 3.56
N ILE A 86 -9.04 14.10 2.49
CA ILE A 86 -8.54 15.48 2.44
C ILE A 86 -9.66 16.48 2.72
N GLU A 87 -10.82 16.33 2.05
CA GLU A 87 -12.01 17.19 2.29
C GLU A 87 -12.45 17.19 3.76
N LYS A 88 -12.21 16.07 4.47
CA LYS A 88 -12.47 15.93 5.91
C LYS A 88 -11.28 16.35 6.80
N GLY A 89 -10.21 16.90 6.23
CA GLY A 89 -9.03 17.38 6.95
C GLY A 89 -8.15 16.28 7.55
N TYR A 90 -8.06 15.11 6.89
CA TYR A 90 -7.09 14.09 7.26
C TYR A 90 -5.70 14.45 6.77
N TYR A 91 -4.70 14.09 7.57
CA TYR A 91 -3.31 14.01 7.16
C TYR A 91 -3.10 12.69 6.42
N ILE A 92 -2.59 12.74 5.20
CA ILE A 92 -2.41 11.56 4.33
C ILE A 92 -0.96 11.10 4.41
N ARG A 93 -0.76 9.90 4.97
CA ARG A 93 0.55 9.26 5.10
C ARG A 93 0.62 8.02 4.22
N LEU A 94 1.69 7.89 3.45
CA LEU A 94 1.92 6.74 2.59
C LEU A 94 3.19 5.99 3.01
N TYR A 95 3.09 4.68 3.16
CA TYR A 95 4.21 3.75 3.22
C TYR A 95 4.17 2.85 2.00
N TYR A 96 5.19 2.93 1.17
CA TYR A 96 5.27 2.14 -0.06
C TYR A 96 6.35 1.08 0.04
N VAL A 97 6.03 -0.18 -0.28
CA VAL A 97 7.00 -1.28 -0.34
C VAL A 97 7.24 -1.64 -1.80
N GLY A 98 8.46 -1.40 -2.28
CA GLY A 98 8.88 -1.72 -3.64
C GLY A 98 9.28 -3.18 -3.81
N LEU A 99 9.29 -3.63 -5.07
CA LEU A 99 9.86 -4.89 -5.54
C LEU A 99 10.55 -4.68 -6.88
N ASN A 100 11.68 -5.35 -7.09
CA ASN A 100 12.47 -5.19 -8.30
C ASN A 100 11.81 -5.84 -9.52
N THR A 101 11.20 -7.02 -9.38
CA THR A 101 10.69 -7.78 -10.53
C THR A 101 9.29 -8.36 -10.28
N VAL A 102 8.56 -8.62 -11.36
CA VAL A 102 7.27 -9.31 -11.31
C VAL A 102 7.43 -10.77 -10.92
N GLU A 103 8.57 -11.39 -11.26
CA GLU A 103 8.92 -12.77 -10.90
C GLU A 103 9.03 -12.93 -9.39
N GLU A 104 9.64 -11.96 -8.69
CA GLU A 104 9.66 -11.93 -7.23
C GLU A 104 8.24 -11.86 -6.64
N SER A 105 7.40 -11.01 -7.22
CA SER A 105 5.98 -10.91 -6.81
C SER A 105 5.27 -12.26 -6.92
N LEU A 106 5.39 -12.93 -8.07
CA LEU A 106 4.78 -14.25 -8.33
C LEU A 106 5.32 -15.32 -7.39
N THR A 107 6.65 -15.41 -7.21
CA THR A 107 7.29 -16.36 -6.30
C THR A 107 6.83 -16.18 -4.85
N ARG A 108 6.73 -14.94 -4.37
CA ARG A 108 6.27 -14.64 -3.00
C ARG A 108 4.78 -15.00 -2.81
N ILE A 109 3.95 -14.81 -3.85
CA ILE A 109 2.53 -15.21 -3.82
C ILE A 109 2.42 -16.73 -3.78
N GLU A 110 3.15 -17.45 -4.65
CA GLU A 110 3.18 -18.92 -4.67
C GLU A 110 3.58 -19.49 -3.30
N ASN A 111 4.63 -18.96 -2.68
CA ASN A 111 5.07 -19.37 -1.35
C ASN A 111 4.02 -19.07 -0.26
N ARG A 112 3.27 -17.98 -0.39
CA ARG A 112 2.15 -17.66 0.49
C ARG A 112 1.01 -18.66 0.33
N VAL A 113 0.66 -19.03 -0.90
CA VAL A 113 -0.39 -20.01 -1.22
C VAL A 113 -0.04 -21.38 -0.66
N LYS A 114 1.22 -21.84 -0.82
CA LYS A 114 1.73 -23.09 -0.22
C LYS A 114 1.56 -23.14 1.32
N LYS A 115 1.52 -21.96 1.97
CA LYS A 115 1.29 -21.80 3.41
C LYS A 115 -0.19 -21.56 3.77
N GLY A 116 -1.12 -21.79 2.85
CA GLY A 116 -2.57 -21.62 3.06
C GLY A 116 -3.09 -20.19 2.87
N GLY A 117 -2.31 -19.29 2.28
CA GLY A 117 -2.73 -17.93 1.96
C GLY A 117 -3.56 -17.85 0.68
N HIS A 118 -4.15 -16.69 0.43
CA HIS A 118 -4.99 -16.42 -0.73
C HIS A 118 -4.16 -16.32 -2.02
N ASP A 119 -4.67 -16.95 -3.08
CA ASP A 119 -4.11 -16.87 -4.42
C ASP A 119 -4.62 -15.63 -5.19
N ILE A 120 -3.82 -15.16 -6.16
CA ILE A 120 -4.15 -14.05 -7.05
C ILE A 120 -3.75 -14.47 -8.46
N PRO A 121 -4.65 -14.33 -9.45
CA PRO A 121 -4.32 -14.67 -10.83
C PRO A 121 -3.06 -13.94 -11.34
N ASP A 122 -2.15 -14.66 -11.97
CA ASP A 122 -0.89 -14.12 -12.52
C ASP A 122 -1.10 -12.92 -13.43
N THR A 123 -2.19 -12.94 -14.21
CA THR A 123 -2.57 -11.84 -15.09
C THR A 123 -2.83 -10.55 -14.33
N ASP A 124 -3.46 -10.64 -13.16
CA ASP A 124 -3.72 -9.50 -12.29
C ASP A 124 -2.43 -9.00 -11.62
N VAL A 125 -1.57 -9.93 -11.18
CA VAL A 125 -0.26 -9.59 -10.59
C VAL A 125 0.57 -8.82 -11.60
N LYS A 126 0.72 -9.34 -12.83
CA LYS A 126 1.47 -8.70 -13.92
C LYS A 126 0.90 -7.35 -14.30
N ARG A 127 -0.42 -7.24 -14.44
CA ARG A 127 -1.10 -5.98 -14.76
C ARG A 127 -0.84 -4.90 -13.69
N ARG A 128 -0.97 -5.25 -12.41
CA ARG A 128 -0.73 -4.34 -11.28
C ARG A 128 0.74 -3.95 -11.18
N PHE A 129 1.65 -4.89 -11.40
CA PHE A 129 3.09 -4.62 -11.40
C PHE A 129 3.47 -3.61 -12.47
N ASN A 130 2.98 -3.79 -13.70
CA ASN A 130 3.27 -2.89 -14.83
C ASN A 130 2.74 -1.47 -14.62
N LYS A 131 1.65 -1.30 -13.88
CA LYS A 131 1.05 0.01 -13.56
C LYS A 131 1.49 0.61 -12.23
N ARG A 132 2.39 -0.06 -11.50
CA ARG A 132 2.73 0.29 -10.12
C ARG A 132 3.16 1.73 -9.90
N PHE A 133 3.93 2.28 -10.83
CA PHE A 133 4.43 3.65 -10.71
C PHE A 133 3.40 4.68 -11.16
N GLU A 134 2.64 4.40 -12.22
CA GLU A 134 1.51 5.24 -12.63
C GLU A 134 0.51 5.39 -11.47
N ASP A 135 0.09 4.27 -10.87
CA ASP A 135 -0.85 4.24 -9.74
C ASP A 135 -0.26 4.93 -8.49
N LEU A 136 1.05 4.76 -8.24
CA LEU A 136 1.75 5.38 -7.12
C LEU A 136 1.82 6.92 -7.26
N ILE A 137 2.30 7.43 -8.38
CA ILE A 137 2.44 8.87 -8.63
C ILE A 137 1.06 9.56 -8.58
N ALA A 138 0.02 8.90 -9.11
CA ALA A 138 -1.34 9.44 -9.06
C ALA A 138 -1.83 9.68 -7.62
N VAL A 139 -1.40 8.87 -6.65
CA VAL A 139 -1.76 9.02 -5.23
C VAL A 139 -0.77 9.93 -4.49
N LEU A 140 0.52 9.81 -4.79
CA LEU A 140 1.61 10.48 -4.08
C LEU A 140 1.46 12.00 -4.01
N GLN A 141 0.99 12.62 -5.09
CA GLN A 141 0.73 14.06 -5.15
C GLN A 141 -0.29 14.58 -4.11
N TYR A 142 -1.07 13.70 -3.51
CA TYR A 142 -2.07 14.01 -2.48
C TYR A 142 -1.58 13.65 -1.08
N CYS A 143 -0.38 13.09 -0.94
CA CYS A 143 0.17 12.71 0.34
C CYS A 143 0.91 13.88 0.99
N ASP A 144 0.72 14.05 2.30
CA ASP A 144 1.49 15.00 3.10
C ASP A 144 2.91 14.49 3.35
N GLU A 145 3.06 13.16 3.46
CA GLU A 145 4.35 12.50 3.56
C GLU A 145 4.29 11.09 2.96
N ALA A 146 5.43 10.60 2.45
CA ALA A 146 5.57 9.19 2.15
C ALA A 146 6.97 8.68 2.52
N THR A 147 7.04 7.38 2.88
CA THR A 147 8.29 6.65 3.10
C THR A 147 8.29 5.41 2.22
N PHE A 148 9.38 5.19 1.53
CA PHE A 148 9.57 4.08 0.61
C PHE A 148 10.49 3.04 1.23
N TYR A 149 10.04 1.79 1.23
CA TYR A 149 10.76 0.66 1.83
C TYR A 149 11.18 -0.36 0.77
N ASP A 150 12.43 -0.77 0.85
CA ASP A 150 12.87 -2.03 0.27
C ASP A 150 12.62 -3.17 1.26
N ASN A 151 12.31 -4.37 0.73
CA ASN A 151 12.05 -5.58 1.53
C ASN A 151 12.73 -6.81 0.93
N GLU A 152 13.97 -6.68 0.47
CA GLU A 152 14.76 -7.82 0.02
C GLU A 152 15.33 -8.59 1.23
N ASN A 153 15.91 -7.88 2.19
CA ASN A 153 16.54 -8.42 3.39
C ASN A 153 15.98 -7.82 4.69
N GLY A 154 14.66 -7.61 4.74
CA GLY A 154 13.98 -6.88 5.81
C GLY A 154 13.64 -5.45 5.38
N PHE A 155 12.77 -4.78 6.14
CA PHE A 155 12.32 -3.43 5.78
C PHE A 155 13.40 -2.39 6.04
N VAL A 156 13.92 -1.80 4.96
CA VAL A 156 14.85 -0.67 4.99
C VAL A 156 14.20 0.52 4.30
N ALA A 157 14.09 1.65 4.99
CA ALA A 157 13.64 2.89 4.37
C ALA A 157 14.73 3.40 3.42
N VAL A 158 14.37 3.60 2.15
CA VAL A 158 15.30 3.94 1.06
C VAL A 158 15.04 5.30 0.42
N ALA A 159 13.83 5.84 0.59
CA ALA A 159 13.48 7.19 0.14
C ALA A 159 12.33 7.77 0.96
N GLU A 160 12.20 9.09 0.92
CA GLU A 160 11.08 9.85 1.48
C GLU A 160 10.52 10.80 0.42
N TYR A 161 9.22 11.11 0.54
CA TYR A 161 8.57 12.14 -0.25
C TYR A 161 8.33 13.37 0.62
N LYS A 162 8.92 14.48 0.22
CA LYS A 162 8.78 15.78 0.89
C LYS A 162 8.75 16.90 -0.15
N ASN A 163 7.88 17.87 0.05
CA ASN A 163 7.78 19.07 -0.79
C ASN A 163 7.60 18.80 -2.29
N GLY A 164 6.94 17.71 -2.64
CA GLY A 164 6.71 17.33 -4.04
C GLY A 164 7.81 16.49 -4.68
N GLU A 165 8.87 16.15 -3.95
CA GLU A 165 10.04 15.43 -4.47
C GLU A 165 10.26 14.12 -3.74
N ILE A 166 10.73 13.10 -4.47
CA ILE A 166 11.20 11.82 -3.91
C ILE A 166 12.70 11.97 -3.65
N LEU A 167 13.10 11.89 -2.39
CA LEU A 167 14.47 12.04 -1.94
C LEU A 167 14.99 10.71 -1.42
N GLN A 168 16.08 10.21 -2.03
CA GLN A 168 16.75 9.01 -1.54
C GLN A 168 17.33 9.26 -0.14
N ILE A 169 17.24 8.25 0.73
CA ILE A 169 17.84 8.22 2.06
C ILE A 169 18.74 7.00 2.21
N GLY A 170 19.85 7.20 2.92
CA GLY A 170 20.87 6.15 3.10
C GLY A 170 21.62 5.77 1.81
N SER A 171 22.32 4.65 1.84
CA SER A 171 23.18 4.17 0.74
C SER A 171 22.55 3.07 -0.12
N LEU A 172 21.44 2.49 0.33
CA LEU A 172 20.75 1.42 -0.43
C LEU A 172 19.89 2.05 -1.53
N GLN A 173 20.19 1.68 -2.76
CA GLN A 173 19.46 2.12 -3.95
C GLN A 173 18.98 0.90 -4.74
N PRO A 174 17.81 0.32 -4.40
CA PRO A 174 17.25 -0.81 -5.13
C PRO A 174 16.82 -0.38 -6.53
N LYS A 175 16.90 -1.31 -7.48
CA LYS A 175 16.58 -1.06 -8.89
C LYS A 175 15.19 -0.45 -9.09
N TRP A 176 14.17 -0.92 -8.34
CA TRP A 176 12.82 -0.38 -8.43
C TRP A 176 12.74 1.11 -8.04
N LEU A 177 13.64 1.58 -7.15
CA LEU A 177 13.68 3.00 -6.74
C LEU A 177 14.30 3.85 -7.86
N GLU A 178 15.37 3.36 -8.52
CA GLU A 178 15.95 4.03 -9.70
C GLU A 178 14.88 4.17 -10.79
N GLU A 179 14.18 3.06 -11.12
CA GLU A 179 13.09 3.07 -12.10
C GLU A 179 11.96 4.03 -11.73
N LEU A 180 11.61 4.14 -10.44
CA LEU A 180 10.59 5.09 -9.97
C LEU A 180 11.05 6.54 -10.13
N MET A 181 12.29 6.85 -9.77
CA MET A 181 12.83 8.20 -9.89
C MET A 181 12.92 8.64 -11.36
N ASP A 182 13.33 7.74 -12.26
CA ASP A 182 13.35 8.00 -13.71
C ASP A 182 11.93 8.18 -14.26
N TYR A 183 10.94 7.44 -13.74
CA TYR A 183 9.54 7.58 -14.15
C TYR A 183 8.90 8.90 -13.71
N ASN A 184 9.37 9.47 -12.60
CA ASN A 184 8.83 10.71 -12.01
C ASN A 184 9.47 11.98 -12.60
N ASN A 185 10.57 11.88 -13.35
CA ASN A 185 11.24 12.98 -14.03
C ASN A 185 10.65 13.22 -15.42
#